data_a50fedd98742830469366057da7e90dc
#
_entry.id   a50fedd98742830469366057da7e90dc
#
_cell.length_a   1.000
_cell.length_b   1.000
_cell.length_c   1.000
_cell.angle_alpha   90.00
_cell.angle_beta   90.00
_cell.angle_gamma   90.00
#
_symmetry.space_group_name_H-M   'P 1'
#
loop_
_entity.id
_entity.type
_entity.pdbx_description
1 polymer ?
#
loop_
_entity_poly.entity_id
_entity_poly.type
_entity_poly.pdbx_seq_one_letter_code
_entity_poly.pdbx_strand_id
1 'polypeptide(L)'
;MNNRAAMDEMTFLNFYRESVSGYSKKAKRKICKTLEKDGKITFESQMSIQIDGNNPIYFDKEDVDAIISKTTMTAELMGFFEEWEYTKLYKYSVPVFFEAEKDIEESLKNIGIKKFEKNSFSTDYVLKTSLLDANPMWYKCDGKYFVKFVLQKSCFQGDDYEQIDYRYPIVIYIDKNVGVLEVRYDAVKYSNQQTENNIYANLVSTCLKWLVEKLKLKLFLCEHANTIDVINDKSDSSVRIYRQMMALKSGGSAELKAAESRDAVLPFVGELRELIEENEDLFNGEAKVVIEKYLNDIEVTASYPYIYIKWENAVESQSYIVKITFDYLSQKYTLLQHLTGTCSDIGMERMNNAIKYLCESGSFTKGAEIKY
;
A
#
# COMPACT_ATOMS: atom_id res chain seq x y z
N MET A 1 -27.88 -16.50 16.24
CA MET A 1 -27.58 -16.23 14.84
C MET A 1 -28.45 -15.07 14.41
N ASN A 2 -27.93 -13.84 14.39
CA ASN A 2 -28.70 -12.69 13.92
C ASN A 2 -28.67 -12.73 12.37
N ASN A 3 -29.77 -13.18 11.77
CA ASN A 3 -30.03 -12.94 10.36
C ASN A 3 -30.19 -11.41 10.15
N ARG A 4 -29.08 -10.69 9.95
CA ARG A 4 -29.20 -9.37 9.36
C ARG A 4 -29.65 -9.59 7.91
N ALA A 5 -30.82 -9.05 7.59
CA ALA A 5 -31.31 -8.99 6.22
C ALA A 5 -30.24 -8.35 5.31
N ALA A 6 -30.20 -8.77 4.05
CA ALA A 6 -29.39 -8.10 3.06
C ALA A 6 -29.72 -6.59 3.08
N MET A 7 -28.69 -5.77 2.94
CA MET A 7 -28.86 -4.31 2.85
C MET A 7 -29.67 -4.01 1.60
N ASP A 8 -30.68 -3.13 1.69
CA ASP A 8 -31.40 -2.71 0.49
C ASP A 8 -30.48 -1.93 -0.44
N GLU A 9 -30.81 -1.92 -1.73
CA GLU A 9 -29.97 -1.34 -2.78
C GLU A 9 -29.65 0.14 -2.52
N MET A 10 -30.64 0.93 -2.11
CA MET A 10 -30.45 2.36 -1.85
C MET A 10 -29.47 2.60 -0.68
N THR A 11 -29.62 1.85 0.39
CA THR A 11 -28.71 1.90 1.54
C THR A 11 -27.28 1.51 1.12
N PHE A 12 -27.15 0.49 0.28
CA PHE A 12 -25.86 0.06 -0.25
C PHE A 12 -25.21 1.15 -1.13
N LEU A 13 -25.96 1.78 -2.02
CA LEU A 13 -25.48 2.88 -2.88
C LEU A 13 -25.08 4.10 -2.05
N ASN A 14 -25.86 4.48 -1.04
CA ASN A 14 -25.47 5.55 -0.11
C ASN A 14 -24.16 5.25 0.60
N PHE A 15 -23.97 4.01 1.04
CA PHE A 15 -22.74 3.56 1.68
C PHE A 15 -21.52 3.65 0.75
N TYR A 16 -21.71 3.34 -0.54
CA TYR A 16 -20.69 3.56 -1.57
C TYR A 16 -20.37 5.04 -1.75
N ARG A 17 -21.40 5.86 -1.88
CA ARG A 17 -21.24 7.31 -2.03
C ARG A 17 -20.40 7.90 -0.90
N GLU A 18 -20.73 7.60 0.35
CA GLU A 18 -19.99 8.08 1.52
C GLU A 18 -18.52 7.62 1.50
N SER A 19 -18.29 6.40 1.05
CA SER A 19 -16.92 5.84 0.94
C SER A 19 -16.09 6.55 -0.12
N VAL A 20 -16.64 6.70 -1.33
CA VAL A 20 -15.94 7.32 -2.48
C VAL A 20 -15.83 8.84 -2.30
N SER A 21 -16.83 9.49 -1.68
CA SER A 21 -16.77 10.91 -1.33
C SER A 21 -15.62 11.25 -0.41
N GLY A 22 -15.20 10.31 0.42
CA GLY A 22 -14.02 10.45 1.28
C GLY A 22 -12.66 10.32 0.56
N TYR A 23 -12.63 9.97 -0.72
CA TYR A 23 -11.37 9.89 -1.46
C TYR A 23 -10.81 11.29 -1.78
N SER A 24 -9.48 11.36 -1.98
CA SER A 24 -8.84 12.61 -2.37
C SER A 24 -9.42 13.13 -3.70
N LYS A 25 -9.45 14.46 -3.86
CA LYS A 25 -9.91 15.08 -5.12
C LYS A 25 -9.20 14.53 -6.36
N LYS A 26 -7.95 14.14 -6.22
CA LYS A 26 -7.14 13.53 -7.27
C LYS A 26 -7.63 12.11 -7.62
N ALA A 27 -7.92 11.28 -6.62
CA ALA A 27 -8.50 9.95 -6.85
C ALA A 27 -9.87 10.04 -7.52
N LYS A 28 -10.71 10.98 -7.09
CA LYS A 28 -12.01 11.24 -7.72
C LYS A 28 -11.88 11.66 -9.19
N ARG A 29 -10.94 12.56 -9.50
CA ARG A 29 -10.64 12.94 -10.91
C ARG A 29 -10.20 11.75 -11.75
N LYS A 30 -9.41 10.84 -11.18
CA LYS A 30 -9.01 9.62 -11.88
C LYS A 30 -10.21 8.72 -12.18
N ILE A 31 -11.09 8.52 -11.19
CA ILE A 31 -12.35 7.79 -11.40
C ILE A 31 -13.13 8.40 -12.57
N CYS A 32 -13.32 9.72 -12.58
CA CYS A 32 -14.03 10.41 -13.67
C CYS A 32 -13.36 10.19 -15.03
N LYS A 33 -12.03 10.30 -15.12
CA LYS A 33 -11.29 10.04 -16.37
C LYS A 33 -11.43 8.59 -16.84
N THR A 34 -11.43 7.63 -15.91
CA THR A 34 -11.61 6.22 -16.28
C THR A 34 -13.03 5.96 -16.76
N LEU A 35 -14.05 6.53 -16.09
CA LEU A 35 -15.44 6.48 -16.55
C LEU A 35 -15.63 7.11 -17.94
N GLU A 36 -14.95 8.23 -18.21
CA GLU A 36 -14.92 8.86 -19.52
C GLU A 36 -14.29 7.95 -20.57
N LYS A 37 -13.12 7.39 -20.27
CA LYS A 37 -12.41 6.45 -21.15
C LYS A 37 -13.23 5.21 -21.47
N ASP A 38 -13.98 4.71 -20.50
CA ASP A 38 -14.87 3.55 -20.64
C ASP A 38 -16.22 3.90 -21.30
N GLY A 39 -16.39 5.16 -21.73
CA GLY A 39 -17.61 5.65 -22.37
C GLY A 39 -18.84 5.69 -21.46
N LYS A 40 -18.64 5.65 -20.14
CA LYS A 40 -19.72 5.70 -19.15
C LYS A 40 -20.19 7.11 -18.85
N ILE A 41 -19.34 8.09 -19.03
CA ILE A 41 -19.67 9.51 -18.96
C ILE A 41 -19.08 10.21 -20.19
N THR A 42 -19.73 11.24 -20.69
CA THR A 42 -19.24 12.05 -21.81
C THR A 42 -19.12 13.50 -21.39
N PHE A 43 -18.04 14.15 -21.88
CA PHE A 43 -17.77 15.56 -21.70
C PHE A 43 -17.92 16.26 -23.06
N GLU A 44 -19.14 16.57 -23.45
CA GLU A 44 -19.34 17.61 -24.46
C GLU A 44 -19.48 18.94 -23.72
N SER A 45 -20.10 19.97 -24.24
CA SER A 45 -20.30 21.23 -23.49
C SER A 45 -21.01 21.04 -22.13
N GLN A 46 -21.69 19.90 -21.97
CA GLN A 46 -22.24 19.38 -20.72
C GLN A 46 -21.88 17.91 -20.58
N MET A 47 -21.49 17.51 -19.37
CA MET A 47 -21.20 16.12 -19.06
C MET A 47 -22.47 15.30 -18.93
N SER A 48 -22.50 14.13 -19.54
CA SER A 48 -23.63 13.20 -19.41
C SER A 48 -23.16 11.79 -19.03
N ILE A 49 -23.99 11.07 -18.27
CA ILE A 49 -23.86 9.63 -18.10
C ILE A 49 -24.63 8.95 -19.22
N GLN A 50 -23.93 8.11 -19.99
CA GLN A 50 -24.58 7.19 -20.93
C GLN A 50 -24.74 5.85 -20.24
N ILE A 51 -25.96 5.51 -19.90
CA ILE A 51 -26.36 4.19 -19.43
C ILE A 51 -27.19 3.58 -20.55
N ASP A 52 -26.93 2.31 -20.89
CA ASP A 52 -27.62 1.62 -21.96
C ASP A 52 -29.13 1.82 -21.88
N GLY A 53 -29.68 2.60 -22.83
CA GLY A 53 -31.13 2.83 -23.00
C GLY A 53 -31.75 3.95 -22.16
N ASN A 54 -31.03 4.65 -21.30
CA ASN A 54 -31.54 5.74 -20.47
C ASN A 54 -31.07 7.13 -20.93
N ASN A 55 -31.85 8.16 -20.59
CA ASN A 55 -31.47 9.54 -20.87
C ASN A 55 -30.16 9.90 -20.16
N PRO A 56 -29.21 10.56 -20.83
CA PRO A 56 -27.97 10.98 -20.21
C PRO A 56 -28.19 11.93 -19.05
N ILE A 57 -27.43 11.75 -17.97
CA ILE A 57 -27.41 12.67 -16.84
C ILE A 57 -26.31 13.70 -17.08
N TYR A 58 -26.66 14.99 -17.08
CA TYR A 58 -25.75 16.08 -17.36
C TYR A 58 -25.10 16.63 -16.11
N PHE A 59 -23.79 16.96 -16.19
CA PHE A 59 -23.00 17.54 -15.11
C PHE A 59 -22.16 18.71 -15.60
N ASP A 60 -21.79 19.56 -14.67
CA ASP A 60 -20.72 20.51 -14.87
C ASP A 60 -19.37 19.77 -14.81
N LYS A 61 -18.50 19.99 -15.83
CA LYS A 61 -17.20 19.34 -15.97
C LYS A 61 -16.27 19.62 -14.77
N GLU A 62 -16.43 20.74 -14.11
CA GLU A 62 -15.56 21.15 -13.00
C GLU A 62 -15.99 20.58 -11.64
N ASP A 63 -17.23 20.18 -11.48
CA ASP A 63 -17.74 19.65 -10.24
C ASP A 63 -17.54 18.13 -10.13
N VAL A 64 -16.33 17.74 -9.76
CA VAL A 64 -15.95 16.35 -9.55
C VAL A 64 -16.77 15.67 -8.43
N ASP A 65 -17.15 16.42 -7.40
CA ASP A 65 -17.86 15.87 -6.27
C ASP A 65 -19.34 15.58 -6.63
N ALA A 66 -19.97 16.43 -7.43
CA ALA A 66 -21.29 16.18 -7.98
C ALA A 66 -21.31 14.96 -8.91
N ILE A 67 -20.28 14.80 -9.76
CA ILE A 67 -20.13 13.63 -10.64
C ILE A 67 -20.03 12.36 -9.80
N ILE A 68 -19.13 12.35 -8.82
CA ILE A 68 -18.95 11.19 -7.93
C ILE A 68 -20.24 10.87 -7.18
N SER A 69 -20.92 11.88 -6.64
CA SER A 69 -22.17 11.67 -5.91
C SER A 69 -23.23 11.00 -6.77
N LYS A 70 -23.41 11.42 -8.02
CA LYS A 70 -24.41 10.84 -8.93
C LYS A 70 -23.99 9.48 -9.47
N THR A 71 -22.72 9.31 -9.88
CA THR A 71 -22.23 8.04 -10.43
C THR A 71 -22.25 6.93 -9.39
N THR A 72 -21.95 7.21 -8.13
CA THR A 72 -22.02 6.22 -7.04
C THR A 72 -23.46 5.84 -6.66
N MET A 73 -24.46 6.63 -7.04
CA MET A 73 -25.88 6.30 -6.86
C MET A 73 -26.47 5.56 -8.07
N THR A 74 -25.66 5.23 -9.06
CA THR A 74 -26.09 4.51 -10.26
C THR A 74 -25.74 3.04 -10.14
N ALA A 75 -26.72 2.18 -9.97
CA ALA A 75 -26.51 0.75 -9.71
C ALA A 75 -25.66 0.06 -10.81
N GLU A 76 -25.83 0.45 -12.06
CA GLU A 76 -25.10 -0.09 -13.22
C GLU A 76 -23.57 0.22 -13.17
N LEU A 77 -23.19 1.25 -12.42
CA LEU A 77 -21.77 1.61 -12.25
C LEU A 77 -21.11 0.92 -11.04
N MET A 78 -21.87 0.18 -10.25
CA MET A 78 -21.32 -0.50 -9.06
C MET A 78 -20.19 -1.47 -9.40
N GLY A 79 -20.33 -2.24 -10.48
CA GLY A 79 -19.29 -3.15 -10.95
C GLY A 79 -17.99 -2.43 -11.31
N PHE A 80 -18.08 -1.20 -11.83
CA PHE A 80 -16.91 -0.36 -12.08
C PHE A 80 -16.22 0.04 -10.78
N PHE A 81 -16.93 0.52 -9.79
CA PHE A 81 -16.34 0.92 -8.50
C PHE A 81 -15.74 -0.28 -7.75
N GLU A 82 -16.39 -1.43 -7.80
CA GLU A 82 -15.86 -2.67 -7.22
C GLU A 82 -14.57 -3.12 -7.90
N GLU A 83 -14.51 -3.07 -9.24
CA GLU A 83 -13.30 -3.38 -9.99
C GLU A 83 -12.17 -2.40 -9.67
N TRP A 84 -12.47 -1.12 -9.63
CA TRP A 84 -11.50 -0.06 -9.31
C TRP A 84 -10.84 -0.25 -7.95
N GLU A 85 -11.59 -0.72 -6.94
CA GLU A 85 -11.05 -1.00 -5.61
C GLU A 85 -9.97 -2.10 -5.59
N TYR A 86 -9.92 -3.01 -6.56
CA TYR A 86 -8.85 -4.01 -6.64
C TYR A 86 -7.49 -3.41 -6.99
N THR A 87 -7.48 -2.35 -7.79
CA THR A 87 -6.25 -1.79 -8.38
C THR A 87 -5.95 -0.35 -7.98
N LYS A 88 -6.84 0.31 -7.23
CA LYS A 88 -6.61 1.69 -6.77
C LYS A 88 -5.33 1.81 -5.96
N LEU A 89 -4.80 3.03 -5.85
CA LEU A 89 -3.69 3.29 -4.94
C LEU A 89 -4.12 3.09 -3.48
N TYR A 90 -3.50 2.15 -2.81
CA TYR A 90 -3.56 1.95 -1.36
C TYR A 90 -2.38 2.66 -0.70
N LYS A 91 -2.63 3.25 0.48
CA LYS A 91 -1.60 4.00 1.21
C LYS A 91 -0.51 3.08 1.76
N TYR A 92 -0.90 1.89 2.22
CA TYR A 92 -0.04 0.93 2.89
C TYR A 92 -0.03 -0.42 2.16
N SER A 93 1.13 -1.06 2.16
CA SER A 93 1.33 -2.43 1.70
C SER A 93 2.28 -3.17 2.62
N VAL A 94 1.89 -4.37 3.04
CA VAL A 94 2.73 -5.29 3.82
C VAL A 94 3.04 -6.51 2.95
N PRO A 95 4.25 -6.58 2.35
CA PRO A 95 4.68 -7.71 1.56
C PRO A 95 5.14 -8.87 2.43
N VAL A 96 4.85 -10.09 1.99
CA VAL A 96 5.41 -11.33 2.53
C VAL A 96 5.70 -12.30 1.37
N PHE A 97 6.74 -13.12 1.50
CA PHE A 97 6.98 -14.20 0.56
C PHE A 97 6.00 -15.34 0.81
N PHE A 98 5.68 -16.09 -0.23
CA PHE A 98 4.80 -17.23 -0.10
C PHE A 98 5.24 -18.43 -0.93
N GLU A 99 4.80 -19.59 -0.49
CA GLU A 99 4.82 -20.84 -1.24
C GLU A 99 3.42 -21.43 -1.26
N ALA A 100 3.03 -21.95 -2.41
CA ALA A 100 1.75 -22.61 -2.61
C ALA A 100 1.98 -24.03 -3.12
N GLU A 101 1.41 -25.02 -2.45
CA GLU A 101 1.46 -26.42 -2.90
C GLU A 101 0.53 -26.67 -4.09
N LYS A 102 -0.55 -25.88 -4.20
CA LYS A 102 -1.56 -25.96 -5.24
C LYS A 102 -1.64 -24.68 -6.03
N ASP A 103 -2.27 -24.73 -7.19
CA ASP A 103 -2.59 -23.52 -7.94
C ASP A 103 -3.52 -22.59 -7.14
N ILE A 104 -3.21 -21.29 -7.14
CA ILE A 104 -3.96 -20.29 -6.40
C ILE A 104 -5.41 -20.20 -6.84
N GLU A 105 -5.65 -20.27 -8.17
CA GLU A 105 -7.01 -20.19 -8.70
C GLU A 105 -7.84 -21.42 -8.30
N GLU A 106 -7.23 -22.59 -8.34
CA GLU A 106 -7.87 -23.82 -7.89
C GLU A 106 -8.20 -23.76 -6.39
N SER A 107 -7.25 -23.27 -5.58
CA SER A 107 -7.44 -23.13 -4.14
C SER A 107 -8.57 -22.16 -3.80
N LEU A 108 -8.65 -21.02 -4.51
CA LEU A 108 -9.72 -20.02 -4.33
C LEU A 108 -11.10 -20.59 -4.71
N LYS A 109 -11.18 -21.36 -5.79
CA LYS A 109 -12.42 -22.05 -6.19
C LYS A 109 -12.85 -23.11 -5.18
N ASN A 110 -11.89 -23.91 -4.68
CA ASN A 110 -12.17 -25.00 -3.76
C ASN A 110 -12.70 -24.54 -2.39
N ILE A 111 -12.30 -23.36 -1.91
CA ILE A 111 -12.84 -22.79 -0.67
C ILE A 111 -14.16 -22.04 -0.87
N GLY A 112 -14.71 -22.03 -2.09
CA GLY A 112 -16.02 -21.48 -2.40
C GLY A 112 -16.12 -19.96 -2.39
N ILE A 113 -15.01 -19.24 -2.57
CA ILE A 113 -15.05 -17.79 -2.66
C ILE A 113 -15.55 -17.36 -4.03
N LYS A 114 -16.49 -16.41 -4.04
CA LYS A 114 -17.07 -15.86 -5.26
C LYS A 114 -15.99 -15.13 -6.08
N LYS A 115 -15.91 -15.46 -7.37
CA LYS A 115 -15.14 -14.67 -8.32
C LYS A 115 -15.88 -13.36 -8.60
N PHE A 116 -15.15 -12.26 -8.59
CA PHE A 116 -15.70 -10.98 -9.03
C PHE A 116 -15.87 -10.97 -10.55
N GLU A 117 -17.03 -10.57 -11.01
CA GLU A 117 -17.35 -10.33 -12.41
C GLU A 117 -18.08 -8.99 -12.53
N LYS A 118 -17.51 -8.06 -13.29
CA LYS A 118 -17.97 -6.66 -13.38
C LYS A 118 -19.44 -6.52 -13.74
N ASN A 119 -19.90 -7.33 -14.69
CA ASN A 119 -21.27 -7.21 -15.23
C ASN A 119 -22.33 -7.98 -14.44
N SER A 120 -21.92 -8.80 -13.47
CA SER A 120 -22.81 -9.60 -12.64
C SER A 120 -22.70 -9.26 -11.16
N PHE A 121 -22.11 -8.10 -10.84
CA PHE A 121 -22.02 -7.65 -9.47
C PHE A 121 -23.43 -7.36 -8.93
N SER A 122 -23.74 -7.92 -7.77
CA SER A 122 -25.03 -7.71 -7.09
C SER A 122 -24.80 -7.11 -5.70
N THR A 123 -25.78 -6.38 -5.22
CA THR A 123 -25.78 -5.76 -3.89
C THR A 123 -26.04 -6.75 -2.75
N ASP A 124 -26.25 -8.05 -3.04
CA ASP A 124 -26.42 -9.11 -2.03
C ASP A 124 -25.20 -9.30 -1.12
N TYR A 125 -24.18 -8.49 -1.32
CA TYR A 125 -22.94 -8.51 -0.57
C TYR A 125 -23.12 -7.92 0.82
N VAL A 126 -23.23 -8.77 1.82
CA VAL A 126 -23.39 -8.34 3.22
C VAL A 126 -22.08 -7.85 3.78
N LEU A 127 -22.01 -6.56 4.10
CA LEU A 127 -20.84 -5.97 4.75
C LEU A 127 -20.75 -6.42 6.20
N LYS A 128 -19.53 -6.74 6.62
CA LYS A 128 -19.21 -7.17 7.99
C LYS A 128 -18.31 -6.15 8.68
N THR A 129 -18.41 -6.08 9.96
CA THR A 129 -17.54 -5.23 10.80
C THR A 129 -16.22 -5.91 11.16
N SER A 130 -16.20 -7.24 11.06
CA SER A 130 -15.03 -8.08 11.35
C SER A 130 -14.54 -8.80 10.11
N LEU A 131 -13.23 -8.89 9.98
CA LEU A 131 -12.55 -9.62 8.91
C LEU A 131 -12.80 -11.13 8.98
N LEU A 132 -12.97 -11.66 10.19
CA LEU A 132 -13.25 -13.09 10.42
C LEU A 132 -14.60 -13.52 9.84
N ASP A 133 -15.57 -12.61 9.83
CA ASP A 133 -16.93 -12.85 9.33
C ASP A 133 -17.11 -12.37 7.88
N ALA A 134 -16.10 -11.71 7.31
CA ALA A 134 -16.18 -11.19 5.96
C ALA A 134 -16.07 -12.29 4.92
N ASN A 135 -16.92 -12.20 3.89
CA ASN A 135 -16.82 -13.06 2.71
C ASN A 135 -16.06 -12.33 1.62
N PRO A 136 -14.78 -12.68 1.38
CA PRO A 136 -14.02 -12.01 0.33
C PRO A 136 -14.51 -12.41 -1.06
N MET A 137 -14.19 -11.57 -2.03
CA MET A 137 -14.27 -11.92 -3.44
C MET A 137 -12.86 -11.93 -4.04
N TRP A 138 -12.65 -12.77 -5.05
CA TRP A 138 -11.37 -12.78 -5.76
C TRP A 138 -11.52 -12.31 -7.20
N TYR A 139 -10.45 -11.72 -7.72
CA TYR A 139 -10.35 -11.20 -9.07
C TYR A 139 -9.01 -11.60 -9.67
N LYS A 140 -8.96 -11.78 -10.98
CA LYS A 140 -7.72 -12.08 -11.71
C LYS A 140 -7.55 -11.08 -12.83
N CYS A 141 -6.41 -10.42 -12.84
CA CYS A 141 -6.03 -9.47 -13.87
C CYS A 141 -4.53 -9.62 -14.16
N ASP A 142 -4.15 -9.66 -15.44
CA ASP A 142 -2.77 -9.76 -15.92
C ASP A 142 -1.93 -10.85 -15.23
N GLY A 143 -2.54 -12.03 -15.04
CA GLY A 143 -1.89 -13.17 -14.40
C GLY A 143 -1.71 -13.08 -12.87
N LYS A 144 -2.19 -12.01 -12.27
CA LYS A 144 -2.13 -11.75 -10.83
C LYS A 144 -3.48 -11.97 -10.18
N TYR A 145 -3.46 -12.34 -8.89
CA TYR A 145 -4.68 -12.61 -8.14
C TYR A 145 -4.88 -11.55 -7.07
N PHE A 146 -6.14 -11.21 -6.86
CA PHE A 146 -6.57 -10.25 -5.85
C PHE A 146 -7.67 -10.91 -5.02
N VAL A 147 -7.56 -10.86 -3.71
CA VAL A 147 -8.62 -11.25 -2.78
C VAL A 147 -9.01 -10.01 -1.99
N LYS A 148 -10.26 -9.56 -2.16
CA LYS A 148 -10.75 -8.33 -1.53
C LYS A 148 -11.73 -8.65 -0.43
N PHE A 149 -11.41 -8.16 0.77
CA PHE A 149 -12.32 -8.06 1.89
C PHE A 149 -12.87 -6.64 1.96
N VAL A 150 -14.14 -6.50 2.32
CA VAL A 150 -14.73 -5.19 2.56
C VAL A 150 -15.36 -5.18 3.93
N LEU A 151 -14.90 -4.26 4.78
CA LEU A 151 -15.43 -4.07 6.12
C LEU A 151 -16.31 -2.82 6.16
N GLN A 152 -17.31 -2.85 7.02
CA GLN A 152 -17.99 -1.66 7.48
C GLN A 152 -17.21 -1.06 8.64
N LYS A 153 -16.80 0.20 8.50
CA LYS A 153 -16.17 0.99 9.55
C LYS A 153 -17.02 2.23 9.81
N SER A 154 -16.92 2.75 11.02
CA SER A 154 -17.60 3.98 11.41
C SER A 154 -16.56 5.01 11.85
N CYS A 155 -16.86 6.28 11.60
CA CYS A 155 -16.11 7.41 12.13
C CYS A 155 -17.08 8.51 12.54
N PHE A 156 -16.61 9.45 13.35
CA PHE A 156 -17.36 10.64 13.71
C PHE A 156 -16.83 11.83 12.90
N GLN A 157 -17.73 12.62 12.36
CA GLN A 157 -17.40 13.77 11.53
C GLN A 157 -18.21 15.00 11.95
N GLY A 158 -17.58 16.18 11.79
CA GLY A 158 -18.18 17.47 12.11
C GLY A 158 -18.19 17.80 13.60
N ASP A 159 -18.63 19.02 13.90
CA ASP A 159 -18.72 19.54 15.28
C ASP A 159 -19.85 18.84 16.06
N ASP A 160 -20.83 18.29 15.37
CA ASP A 160 -21.98 17.58 15.95
C ASP A 160 -21.70 16.09 16.20
N TYR A 161 -20.47 15.62 15.96
CA TYR A 161 -20.08 14.21 16.12
C TYR A 161 -21.02 13.23 15.39
N GLU A 162 -21.44 13.57 14.19
CA GLU A 162 -22.26 12.66 13.38
C GLU A 162 -21.50 11.38 13.05
N GLN A 163 -22.11 10.22 13.34
CA GLN A 163 -21.53 8.92 12.99
C GLN A 163 -21.75 8.66 11.51
N ILE A 164 -20.67 8.50 10.78
CA ILE A 164 -20.69 8.12 9.36
C ILE A 164 -20.09 6.73 9.21
N ASP A 165 -20.84 5.85 8.57
CA ASP A 165 -20.38 4.53 8.18
C ASP A 165 -19.78 4.59 6.79
N TYR A 166 -18.67 3.86 6.59
CA TYR A 166 -17.98 3.79 5.30
C TYR A 166 -17.42 2.40 5.03
N ARG A 167 -17.24 2.10 3.75
CA ARG A 167 -16.58 0.88 3.29
C ARG A 167 -15.07 1.00 3.51
N TYR A 168 -14.48 -0.08 3.98
CA TYR A 168 -13.04 -0.17 4.17
C TYR A 168 -12.52 -1.41 3.44
N PRO A 169 -12.11 -1.27 2.17
CA PRO A 169 -11.56 -2.36 1.40
C PRO A 169 -10.13 -2.68 1.83
N ILE A 170 -9.85 -3.98 1.92
CA ILE A 170 -8.54 -4.56 2.15
C ILE A 170 -8.29 -5.52 1.00
N VAL A 171 -7.16 -5.38 0.33
CA VAL A 171 -6.83 -6.23 -0.81
C VAL A 171 -5.58 -7.06 -0.51
N ILE A 172 -5.68 -8.36 -0.68
CA ILE A 172 -4.55 -9.24 -0.78
C ILE A 172 -4.20 -9.38 -2.26
N TYR A 173 -3.03 -8.91 -2.63
CA TYR A 173 -2.47 -9.02 -3.96
C TYR A 173 -1.46 -10.15 -4.01
N ILE A 174 -1.52 -11.03 -4.99
CA ILE A 174 -0.65 -12.21 -5.11
C ILE A 174 0.01 -12.20 -6.48
N ASP A 175 1.34 -12.06 -6.49
CA ASP A 175 2.16 -12.14 -7.69
C ASP A 175 3.03 -13.41 -7.67
N LYS A 176 2.63 -14.41 -8.44
CA LYS A 176 3.36 -15.68 -8.53
C LYS A 176 4.73 -15.53 -9.19
N ASN A 177 4.91 -14.54 -10.06
CA ASN A 177 6.16 -14.35 -10.78
C ASN A 177 7.27 -13.81 -9.86
N VAL A 178 6.89 -12.95 -8.92
CA VAL A 178 7.81 -12.40 -7.92
C VAL A 178 7.89 -13.31 -6.68
N GLY A 179 6.90 -14.16 -6.45
CA GLY A 179 6.79 -15.00 -5.27
C GLY A 179 6.39 -14.24 -4.00
N VAL A 180 5.74 -13.09 -4.17
CA VAL A 180 5.33 -12.20 -3.08
C VAL A 180 3.83 -11.98 -3.12
N LEU A 181 3.24 -11.92 -1.95
CA LEU A 181 1.89 -11.38 -1.75
C LEU A 181 1.94 -10.16 -0.84
N GLU A 182 0.93 -9.31 -0.96
CA GLU A 182 0.84 -8.06 -0.23
C GLU A 182 -0.52 -7.91 0.42
N VAL A 183 -0.56 -7.47 1.67
CA VAL A 183 -1.79 -6.97 2.30
C VAL A 183 -1.84 -5.46 2.12
N ARG A 184 -2.79 -4.97 1.31
CA ARG A 184 -2.95 -3.56 0.93
C ARG A 184 -4.16 -2.96 1.61
N TYR A 185 -3.98 -1.79 2.22
CA TYR A 185 -5.04 -1.07 2.92
C TYR A 185 -4.77 0.43 3.01
N ASP A 186 -5.80 1.19 3.36
CA ASP A 186 -5.72 2.63 3.57
C ASP A 186 -5.65 2.99 5.05
N ALA A 187 -5.36 4.26 5.34
CA ALA A 187 -5.51 4.79 6.69
C ALA A 187 -6.99 4.76 7.13
N VAL A 188 -7.24 4.38 8.36
CA VAL A 188 -8.57 4.51 8.98
C VAL A 188 -8.86 6.00 9.17
N LYS A 189 -10.12 6.39 8.95
CA LYS A 189 -10.52 7.78 9.10
C LYS A 189 -10.61 8.14 10.59
N TYR A 190 -10.12 9.33 10.94
CA TYR A 190 -10.30 9.98 12.25
C TYR A 190 -9.92 9.13 13.48
N SER A 191 -8.84 8.37 13.41
CA SER A 191 -8.29 7.61 14.53
C SER A 191 -7.00 8.24 15.04
N ASN A 192 -6.68 8.03 16.32
CA ASN A 192 -5.35 8.37 16.85
C ASN A 192 -4.33 7.26 16.50
N GLN A 193 -3.05 7.60 16.50
CA GLN A 193 -1.98 6.71 16.06
C GLN A 193 -1.92 5.38 16.83
N GLN A 194 -2.20 5.38 18.14
CA GLN A 194 -2.18 4.16 18.95
C GLN A 194 -3.34 3.22 18.57
N THR A 195 -4.53 3.76 18.36
CA THR A 195 -5.69 3.01 17.89
C THR A 195 -5.46 2.47 16.50
N GLU A 196 -4.85 3.25 15.60
CA GLU A 196 -4.48 2.81 14.25
C GLU A 196 -3.53 1.62 14.27
N ASN A 197 -2.46 1.66 15.08
CA ASN A 197 -1.50 0.58 15.16
C ASN A 197 -2.15 -0.74 15.58
N ASN A 198 -3.04 -0.72 16.57
CA ASN A 198 -3.77 -1.91 17.01
C ASN A 198 -4.72 -2.45 15.92
N ILE A 199 -5.41 -1.55 15.22
CA ILE A 199 -6.30 -1.93 14.10
C ILE A 199 -5.48 -2.58 12.99
N TYR A 200 -4.36 -1.99 12.58
CA TYR A 200 -3.53 -2.51 11.49
C TYR A 200 -2.83 -3.81 11.85
N ALA A 201 -2.37 -3.96 13.09
CA ALA A 201 -1.79 -5.22 13.58
C ALA A 201 -2.78 -6.39 13.44
N ASN A 202 -3.99 -6.18 13.94
CA ASN A 202 -5.06 -7.18 13.85
C ASN A 202 -5.49 -7.45 12.41
N LEU A 203 -5.56 -6.41 11.58
CA LEU A 203 -5.92 -6.52 10.17
C LEU A 203 -4.91 -7.38 9.41
N VAL A 204 -3.62 -7.03 9.49
CA VAL A 204 -2.56 -7.75 8.78
C VAL A 204 -2.48 -9.20 9.28
N SER A 205 -2.40 -9.40 10.60
CA SER A 205 -2.35 -10.74 11.20
C SER A 205 -3.53 -11.61 10.79
N THR A 206 -4.76 -11.05 10.80
CA THR A 206 -5.96 -11.80 10.40
C THR A 206 -5.96 -12.15 8.91
N CYS A 207 -5.52 -11.25 8.04
CA CYS A 207 -5.37 -11.55 6.61
C CYS A 207 -4.36 -12.66 6.36
N LEU A 208 -3.18 -12.58 6.98
CA LEU A 208 -2.14 -13.59 6.83
C LEU A 208 -2.58 -14.95 7.39
N LYS A 209 -3.20 -14.95 8.57
CA LYS A 209 -3.79 -16.17 9.16
C LYS A 209 -4.83 -16.80 8.23
N TRP A 210 -5.71 -15.99 7.64
CA TRP A 210 -6.70 -16.47 6.67
C TRP A 210 -6.05 -17.15 5.47
N LEU A 211 -4.95 -16.59 4.93
CA LEU A 211 -4.20 -17.20 3.82
C LEU A 211 -3.62 -18.57 4.19
N VAL A 212 -3.02 -18.68 5.40
CA VAL A 212 -2.48 -19.95 5.89
C VAL A 212 -3.59 -20.98 6.10
N GLU A 213 -4.67 -20.59 6.77
CA GLU A 213 -5.74 -21.53 7.14
C GLU A 213 -6.64 -21.92 5.97
N LYS A 214 -6.96 -20.99 5.06
CA LYS A 214 -7.91 -21.22 3.97
C LYS A 214 -7.24 -21.64 2.67
N LEU A 215 -6.20 -20.92 2.26
CA LEU A 215 -5.49 -21.22 1.02
C LEU A 215 -4.33 -22.20 1.20
N LYS A 216 -4.00 -22.55 2.46
CA LYS A 216 -2.88 -23.45 2.79
C LYS A 216 -1.54 -22.96 2.25
N LEU A 217 -1.34 -21.63 2.27
CA LEU A 217 -0.07 -21.04 1.87
C LEU A 217 0.92 -21.13 3.03
N LYS A 218 2.20 -21.36 2.70
CA LYS A 218 3.32 -21.11 3.59
C LYS A 218 3.77 -19.67 3.39
N LEU A 219 3.82 -18.89 4.45
CA LEU A 219 4.16 -17.48 4.41
C LEU A 219 5.48 -17.22 5.12
N PHE A 220 6.29 -16.31 4.58
CA PHE A 220 7.59 -15.98 5.12
C PHE A 220 7.75 -14.46 5.19
N LEU A 221 8.37 -13.99 6.27
CA LEU A 221 8.72 -12.59 6.42
C LEU A 221 9.69 -12.13 5.34
N CYS A 222 9.66 -10.84 5.02
CA CYS A 222 10.73 -10.22 4.22
C CYS A 222 11.94 -9.99 5.12
N GLU A 223 13.05 -10.68 4.84
CA GLU A 223 14.35 -10.36 5.41
C GLU A 223 14.93 -9.17 4.65
N HIS A 224 15.49 -8.19 5.38
CA HIS A 224 15.92 -6.90 4.82
C HIS A 224 17.29 -6.41 5.38
N ALA A 225 18.02 -7.30 6.05
CA ALA A 225 19.26 -6.95 6.76
C ALA A 225 20.27 -6.16 5.90
N ASN A 226 20.36 -6.47 4.61
CA ASN A 226 21.33 -5.87 3.71
C ASN A 226 20.71 -4.87 2.72
N THR A 227 19.47 -4.42 2.95
CA THR A 227 18.76 -3.56 1.96
C THR A 227 19.53 -2.29 1.63
N ILE A 228 20.12 -1.64 2.64
CA ILE A 228 20.86 -0.39 2.48
C ILE A 228 22.13 -0.63 1.66
N ASP A 229 22.92 -1.63 2.04
CA ASP A 229 24.16 -1.96 1.37
C ASP A 229 23.92 -2.37 -0.08
N VAL A 230 22.94 -3.24 -0.32
CA VAL A 230 22.58 -3.70 -1.68
C VAL A 230 22.15 -2.54 -2.58
N ILE A 231 21.46 -1.53 -2.06
CA ILE A 231 21.04 -0.36 -2.85
C ILE A 231 22.24 0.56 -3.12
N ASN A 232 23.13 0.76 -2.13
CA ASN A 232 24.28 1.62 -2.26
C ASN A 232 25.38 0.99 -3.16
N ASP A 233 25.58 -0.33 -3.09
CA ASP A 233 26.58 -1.04 -3.89
C ASP A 233 26.20 -1.19 -5.37
N LYS A 234 24.90 -1.04 -5.69
CA LYS A 234 24.47 -1.11 -7.08
C LYS A 234 24.81 0.18 -7.82
N SER A 235 25.48 0.01 -8.95
CA SER A 235 25.76 1.10 -9.90
C SER A 235 24.52 1.65 -10.62
N ASP A 236 23.31 1.27 -10.18
CA ASP A 236 22.06 1.75 -10.74
C ASP A 236 21.72 3.14 -10.18
N SER A 237 22.14 4.17 -10.90
CA SER A 237 21.89 5.57 -10.54
C SER A 237 20.38 5.94 -10.54
N SER A 238 19.51 5.05 -11.04
CA SER A 238 18.06 5.28 -11.08
C SER A 238 17.38 4.99 -9.73
N VAL A 239 18.03 4.29 -8.81
CA VAL A 239 17.48 3.95 -7.50
C VAL A 239 18.46 4.32 -6.41
N ARG A 240 18.01 5.10 -5.42
CA ARG A 240 18.87 5.53 -4.32
C ARG A 240 18.11 5.69 -3.02
N ILE A 241 18.84 5.61 -1.90
CA ILE A 241 18.32 5.98 -0.59
C ILE A 241 18.20 7.50 -0.54
N TYR A 242 16.96 7.99 -0.47
CA TYR A 242 16.65 9.41 -0.43
C TYR A 242 16.70 9.98 0.99
N ARG A 243 16.29 9.18 1.98
CA ARG A 243 16.27 9.55 3.39
C ARG A 243 16.29 8.31 4.24
N GLN A 244 16.92 8.37 5.40
CA GLN A 244 16.93 7.28 6.36
C GLN A 244 16.84 7.80 7.79
N MET A 245 16.20 7.02 8.64
CA MET A 245 16.21 7.21 10.08
C MET A 245 17.26 6.27 10.67
N MET A 246 18.15 6.82 11.45
CA MET A 246 19.15 6.07 12.20
C MET A 246 18.84 6.18 13.69
N ALA A 247 18.76 5.06 14.36
CA ALA A 247 18.66 5.00 15.82
C ALA A 247 19.95 4.42 16.40
N LEU A 248 20.55 5.18 17.31
CA LEU A 248 21.79 4.81 17.98
C LEU A 248 21.50 3.95 19.21
N LYS A 249 22.40 3.02 19.52
CA LYS A 249 22.33 2.18 20.72
C LYS A 249 22.27 3.01 22.02
N SER A 250 22.84 4.22 22.00
CA SER A 250 22.77 5.18 23.11
C SER A 250 21.39 5.78 23.37
N GLY A 251 20.39 5.49 22.51
CA GLY A 251 19.02 6.04 22.58
C GLY A 251 18.82 7.33 21.77
N GLY A 252 19.88 7.88 21.16
CA GLY A 252 19.76 9.00 20.23
C GLY A 252 19.22 8.53 18.87
N SER A 253 18.60 9.44 18.10
CA SER A 253 18.17 9.16 16.74
C SER A 253 18.36 10.38 15.84
N ALA A 254 18.63 10.14 14.55
CA ALA A 254 18.78 11.19 13.55
C ALA A 254 18.07 10.78 12.26
N GLU A 255 17.38 11.71 11.62
CA GLU A 255 16.88 11.54 10.27
C GLU A 255 17.82 12.25 9.30
N LEU A 256 18.36 11.48 8.35
CA LEU A 256 19.31 11.95 7.38
C LEU A 256 18.66 12.01 6.00
N LYS A 257 18.88 13.10 5.28
CA LYS A 257 18.43 13.27 3.90
C LYS A 257 19.64 13.35 2.99
N ALA A 258 19.71 12.45 2.01
CA ALA A 258 20.76 12.50 1.01
C ALA A 258 20.74 13.80 0.21
N ALA A 259 21.88 14.38 -0.09
CA ALA A 259 22.02 15.41 -1.11
C ALA A 259 21.69 14.82 -2.49
N GLU A 260 21.37 15.68 -3.48
CA GLU A 260 20.97 15.21 -4.81
C GLU A 260 22.03 14.36 -5.54
N SER A 261 23.30 14.50 -5.14
CA SER A 261 24.46 13.86 -5.78
C SER A 261 25.21 12.85 -4.91
N ARG A 262 24.76 12.54 -3.70
CA ARG A 262 25.48 11.64 -2.77
C ARG A 262 24.53 10.69 -2.06
N ASP A 263 25.06 9.53 -1.67
CA ASP A 263 24.36 8.56 -0.84
C ASP A 263 24.06 9.13 0.54
N ALA A 264 22.99 8.64 1.19
CA ALA A 264 22.68 9.01 2.55
C ALA A 264 23.61 8.29 3.55
N VAL A 265 24.89 8.58 3.46
CA VAL A 265 25.84 8.25 4.53
C VAL A 265 25.56 9.20 5.69
N LEU A 266 25.81 8.77 6.92
CA LEU A 266 25.87 9.69 8.05
C LEU A 266 26.79 10.86 7.67
N PRO A 267 26.29 12.07 7.37
CA PRO A 267 27.17 13.15 6.89
C PRO A 267 28.29 13.39 7.87
N PHE A 268 27.98 13.30 9.15
CA PHE A 268 28.93 13.45 10.24
C PHE A 268 30.00 12.34 10.25
N VAL A 269 29.65 11.07 10.03
CA VAL A 269 30.61 9.96 10.05
C VAL A 269 31.46 9.96 8.80
N GLY A 270 30.84 10.20 7.63
CA GLY A 270 31.54 10.32 6.37
C GLY A 270 32.48 11.52 6.35
N GLU A 271 32.00 12.71 6.73
CA GLU A 271 32.82 13.92 6.81
C GLU A 271 33.97 13.78 7.81
N LEU A 272 33.74 13.07 8.93
CA LEU A 272 34.81 12.83 9.90
C LEU A 272 35.88 11.83 9.38
N ARG A 273 35.47 10.83 8.59
CA ARG A 273 36.40 9.93 7.89
C ARG A 273 37.22 10.70 6.86
N GLU A 274 36.58 11.50 6.00
CA GLU A 274 37.25 12.36 5.04
C GLU A 274 38.25 13.30 5.75
N LEU A 275 37.83 13.93 6.86
CA LEU A 275 38.73 14.78 7.66
C LEU A 275 39.95 14.04 8.22
N ILE A 276 39.76 12.80 8.68
CA ILE A 276 40.84 11.96 9.20
C ILE A 276 41.81 11.54 8.06
N GLU A 277 41.26 11.22 6.89
CA GLU A 277 42.04 10.86 5.72
C GLU A 277 42.81 12.03 5.15
N GLU A 278 42.17 13.21 5.04
CA GLU A 278 42.82 14.44 4.55
C GLU A 278 43.93 14.96 5.50
N ASN A 279 43.89 14.55 6.77
CA ASN A 279 44.84 14.99 7.79
C ASN A 279 45.59 13.81 8.44
N GLU A 280 46.00 12.83 7.65
CA GLU A 280 46.67 11.61 8.14
C GLU A 280 47.87 11.91 9.05
N ASP A 281 48.60 12.99 8.78
CA ASP A 281 49.75 13.42 9.59
C ASP A 281 49.35 13.79 11.04
N LEU A 282 48.15 14.27 11.24
CA LEU A 282 47.60 14.66 12.55
C LEU A 282 46.92 13.50 13.26
N PHE A 283 46.27 12.65 12.50
CA PHE A 283 45.50 11.49 13.00
C PHE A 283 46.28 10.19 12.77
N ASN A 284 47.39 10.04 13.39
CA ASN A 284 48.23 8.85 13.30
C ASN A 284 48.26 8.05 14.62
N GLY A 285 48.68 6.77 14.56
CA GLY A 285 48.85 5.92 15.71
C GLY A 285 47.55 5.46 16.40
N GLU A 286 47.59 5.31 17.73
CA GLU A 286 46.49 4.74 18.51
C GLU A 286 45.24 5.59 18.47
N ALA A 287 45.36 6.91 18.35
CA ALA A 287 44.20 7.81 18.28
C ALA A 287 43.34 7.55 17.03
N LYS A 288 43.94 7.36 15.86
CA LYS A 288 43.23 7.01 14.62
C LYS A 288 42.48 5.70 14.79
N VAL A 289 43.10 4.68 15.32
CA VAL A 289 42.48 3.36 15.55
C VAL A 289 41.28 3.44 16.48
N VAL A 290 41.35 4.24 17.56
CA VAL A 290 40.26 4.42 18.51
C VAL A 290 39.06 5.14 17.88
N ILE A 291 39.33 6.20 17.09
CA ILE A 291 38.29 6.95 16.40
C ILE A 291 37.61 6.10 15.30
N GLU A 292 38.40 5.43 14.47
CA GLU A 292 37.88 4.53 13.43
C GLU A 292 37.02 3.40 14.03
N LYS A 293 37.52 2.80 15.12
CA LYS A 293 36.75 1.79 15.85
C LYS A 293 35.42 2.36 16.35
N TYR A 294 35.42 3.55 16.91
CA TYR A 294 34.21 4.22 17.41
C TYR A 294 33.21 4.50 16.26
N LEU A 295 33.70 4.97 15.11
CA LEU A 295 32.87 5.21 13.92
C LEU A 295 32.27 3.90 13.37
N ASN A 296 33.10 2.85 13.30
CA ASN A 296 32.63 1.52 12.90
C ASN A 296 31.59 0.96 13.91
N ASP A 297 31.82 1.13 15.21
CA ASP A 297 30.88 0.68 16.24
C ASP A 297 29.52 1.41 16.12
N ILE A 298 29.51 2.69 15.77
CA ILE A 298 28.29 3.45 15.48
C ILE A 298 27.56 2.84 14.28
N GLU A 299 28.24 2.62 13.17
CA GLU A 299 27.65 2.09 11.94
C GLU A 299 27.09 0.66 12.13
N VAL A 300 27.88 -0.22 12.78
CA VAL A 300 27.49 -1.62 13.03
C VAL A 300 26.36 -1.76 14.03
N THR A 301 26.29 -0.86 15.02
CA THR A 301 25.27 -0.95 16.09
C THR A 301 24.03 -0.13 15.85
N ALA A 302 24.04 0.74 14.83
CA ALA A 302 22.87 1.50 14.45
C ALA A 302 21.77 0.60 13.88
N SER A 303 20.53 0.94 14.22
CA SER A 303 19.37 0.35 13.56
C SER A 303 18.68 1.40 12.68
N TYR A 304 18.06 0.94 11.62
CA TYR A 304 17.37 1.80 10.67
C TYR A 304 15.85 1.49 10.72
N PRO A 305 15.08 2.16 11.58
CA PRO A 305 13.65 1.88 11.71
C PRO A 305 12.86 2.09 10.42
N TYR A 306 13.31 3.03 9.60
CA TYR A 306 12.75 3.25 8.26
C TYR A 306 13.74 3.94 7.32
N ILE A 307 13.54 3.68 6.03
CA ILE A 307 14.24 4.33 4.93
C ILE A 307 13.23 4.85 3.90
N TYR A 308 13.67 5.81 3.10
CA TYR A 308 12.94 6.28 1.92
C TYR A 308 13.82 6.00 0.70
N ILE A 309 13.29 5.24 -0.22
CA ILE A 309 13.97 4.96 -1.49
C ILE A 309 13.30 5.78 -2.57
N LYS A 310 14.10 6.42 -3.42
CA LYS A 310 13.66 7.15 -4.59
C LYS A 310 14.02 6.37 -5.84
N TRP A 311 13.05 6.18 -6.70
CA TRP A 311 13.19 5.66 -8.05
C TRP A 311 13.10 6.84 -9.02
N GLU A 312 14.13 7.02 -9.85
CA GLU A 312 14.18 8.08 -10.85
C GLU A 312 13.60 7.56 -12.17
N ASN A 313 12.60 8.28 -12.70
CA ASN A 313 11.99 8.00 -14.01
C ASN A 313 11.56 6.55 -14.27
N ALA A 314 11.27 5.79 -13.23
CA ALA A 314 11.11 4.34 -13.30
C ALA A 314 9.73 3.90 -13.82
N VAL A 315 8.67 4.67 -13.56
CA VAL A 315 7.31 4.37 -14.00
C VAL A 315 6.75 5.57 -14.75
N GLU A 316 6.37 5.37 -16.01
CA GLU A 316 5.91 6.43 -16.93
C GLU A 316 6.83 7.66 -16.96
N SER A 317 8.15 7.43 -16.93
CA SER A 317 9.18 8.46 -16.90
C SER A 317 9.03 9.47 -15.74
N GLN A 318 8.44 9.02 -14.64
CA GLN A 318 8.27 9.82 -13.42
C GLN A 318 8.99 9.21 -12.24
N SER A 319 9.58 10.09 -11.42
CA SER A 319 10.22 9.69 -10.17
C SER A 319 9.19 9.55 -9.06
N TYR A 320 9.43 8.61 -8.13
CA TYR A 320 8.58 8.42 -6.97
C TYR A 320 9.40 7.98 -5.76
N ILE A 321 8.82 8.14 -4.58
CA ILE A 321 9.44 7.77 -3.30
C ILE A 321 8.52 6.81 -2.57
N VAL A 322 9.11 5.73 -2.05
CA VAL A 322 8.45 4.80 -1.13
C VAL A 322 9.18 4.82 0.20
N LYS A 323 8.45 5.01 1.28
CA LYS A 323 8.94 4.79 2.64
C LYS A 323 8.83 3.30 2.96
N ILE A 324 9.90 2.71 3.45
CA ILE A 324 9.95 1.36 3.97
C ILE A 324 10.17 1.44 5.48
N THR A 325 9.26 0.90 6.25
CA THR A 325 9.38 0.82 7.71
C THR A 325 9.63 -0.64 8.06
N PHE A 326 10.72 -0.88 8.77
CA PHE A 326 11.12 -2.21 9.24
C PHE A 326 10.51 -2.51 10.61
N ASP A 327 10.41 -3.78 10.96
CA ASP A 327 9.84 -4.26 12.22
C ASP A 327 8.47 -3.62 12.58
N TYR A 328 7.66 -3.40 11.54
CA TYR A 328 6.36 -2.75 11.67
C TYR A 328 5.44 -3.54 12.61
N LEU A 329 4.79 -2.83 13.52
CA LEU A 329 3.88 -3.36 14.53
C LEU A 329 4.53 -4.33 15.53
N SER A 330 5.84 -4.20 15.76
CA SER A 330 6.62 -5.08 16.64
C SER A 330 6.52 -6.58 16.24
N GLN A 331 6.12 -6.87 15.01
CA GLN A 331 5.92 -8.23 14.50
C GLN A 331 6.86 -8.59 13.35
N LYS A 332 7.93 -7.83 13.17
CA LYS A 332 8.93 -8.01 12.10
C LYS A 332 8.36 -7.89 10.68
N TYR A 333 7.16 -7.33 10.50
CA TYR A 333 6.65 -7.04 9.16
C TYR A 333 7.39 -5.86 8.56
N THR A 334 7.51 -5.86 7.25
CA THR A 334 7.96 -4.70 6.48
C THR A 334 6.73 -3.96 5.95
N LEU A 335 6.65 -2.65 6.21
CA LEU A 335 5.58 -1.80 5.70
C LEU A 335 6.12 -0.89 4.61
N LEU A 336 5.51 -0.95 3.44
CA LEU A 336 5.74 0.03 2.38
C LEU A 336 4.62 1.07 2.40
N GLN A 337 5.03 2.34 2.28
CA GLN A 337 4.11 3.46 2.18
C GLN A 337 4.51 4.32 0.98
N HIS A 338 3.59 4.45 0.01
CA HIS A 338 3.77 5.38 -1.09
C HIS A 338 3.63 6.82 -0.59
N LEU A 339 4.67 7.63 -0.79
CA LEU A 339 4.61 9.05 -0.47
C LEU A 339 4.07 9.82 -1.67
N THR A 340 2.97 10.51 -1.42
CA THR A 340 2.33 11.37 -2.41
C THR A 340 3.14 12.63 -2.62
N GLY A 341 3.95 12.67 -3.64
CA GLY A 341 4.59 13.94 -4.07
C GLY A 341 4.14 14.32 -5.47
N THR A 342 4.05 13.36 -6.34
CA THR A 342 3.80 13.59 -7.75
C THR A 342 3.02 12.43 -8.31
N CYS A 343 1.86 12.71 -8.81
CA CYS A 343 1.06 11.84 -9.66
C CYS A 343 0.59 10.51 -9.07
N SER A 344 -0.63 10.48 -8.61
CA SER A 344 -1.36 9.29 -8.14
C SER A 344 -2.15 8.61 -9.26
N ASP A 345 -1.86 8.89 -10.52
CA ASP A 345 -2.70 8.38 -11.62
C ASP A 345 -2.43 6.91 -11.96
N ILE A 346 -1.39 6.32 -11.39
CA ILE A 346 -0.87 5.01 -11.77
C ILE A 346 -1.35 3.86 -10.84
N GLY A 347 -2.25 4.14 -9.91
CA GLY A 347 -2.69 3.09 -8.95
C GLY A 347 -1.53 2.52 -8.16
N MET A 348 -1.43 1.18 -8.08
CA MET A 348 -0.37 0.47 -7.35
C MET A 348 0.88 0.16 -8.18
N GLU A 349 0.99 0.60 -9.42
CA GLU A 349 2.11 0.25 -10.32
C GLU A 349 3.47 0.61 -9.73
N ARG A 350 3.57 1.79 -9.10
CA ARG A 350 4.82 2.22 -8.43
C ARG A 350 5.20 1.32 -7.26
N MET A 351 4.23 0.91 -6.46
CA MET A 351 4.46 -0.03 -5.36
C MET A 351 4.84 -1.40 -5.90
N ASN A 352 4.16 -1.89 -6.94
CA ASN A 352 4.48 -3.14 -7.61
C ASN A 352 5.91 -3.11 -8.15
N ASN A 353 6.30 -2.01 -8.79
CA ASN A 353 7.67 -1.83 -9.30
C ASN A 353 8.70 -1.79 -8.15
N ALA A 354 8.39 -1.08 -7.06
CA ALA A 354 9.28 -1.01 -5.90
C ALA A 354 9.50 -2.40 -5.29
N ILE A 355 8.44 -3.17 -5.05
CA ILE A 355 8.55 -4.52 -4.48
C ILE A 355 9.29 -5.46 -5.42
N LYS A 356 8.96 -5.43 -6.71
CA LYS A 356 9.65 -6.22 -7.72
C LYS A 356 11.16 -5.93 -7.72
N TYR A 357 11.53 -4.64 -7.74
CA TYR A 357 12.93 -4.22 -7.68
C TYR A 357 13.62 -4.73 -6.41
N LEU A 358 13.01 -4.55 -5.24
CA LEU A 358 13.57 -4.98 -3.97
C LEU A 358 13.79 -6.50 -3.89
N CYS A 359 12.90 -7.29 -4.49
CA CYS A 359 13.06 -8.74 -4.57
C CYS A 359 14.13 -9.16 -5.59
N GLU A 360 14.10 -8.59 -6.80
CA GLU A 360 15.06 -8.91 -7.87
C GLU A 360 16.48 -8.42 -7.54
N SER A 361 16.59 -7.34 -6.78
CA SER A 361 17.87 -6.83 -6.32
C SER A 361 18.50 -7.67 -5.21
N GLY A 362 17.76 -8.52 -4.54
CA GLY A 362 18.18 -9.21 -3.32
C GLY A 362 18.11 -8.35 -2.07
N SER A 363 17.55 -7.12 -2.16
CA SER A 363 17.29 -6.27 -1.00
C SER A 363 16.25 -6.87 -0.07
N PHE A 364 15.25 -7.55 -0.65
CA PHE A 364 14.28 -8.36 0.09
C PHE A 364 14.53 -9.84 -0.23
N THR A 365 14.74 -10.63 0.81
CA THR A 365 14.89 -12.07 0.71
C THR A 365 13.88 -12.78 1.60
N LYS A 366 13.71 -14.07 1.36
CA LYS A 366 12.79 -14.91 2.12
C LYS A 366 13.37 -15.19 3.51
N GLY A 367 12.72 -14.69 4.52
CA GLY A 367 13.10 -14.83 5.92
C GLY A 367 12.37 -15.96 6.65
N ALA A 368 12.11 -15.77 7.94
CA ALA A 368 11.47 -16.75 8.80
C ALA A 368 10.02 -17.04 8.39
N GLU A 369 9.60 -18.30 8.54
CA GLU A 369 8.21 -18.73 8.32
C GLU A 369 7.28 -18.13 9.36
N ILE A 370 6.15 -17.57 8.89
CA ILE A 370 5.08 -17.04 9.72
C ILE A 370 4.19 -18.21 10.15
N LYS A 371 4.14 -18.50 11.44
CA LYS A 371 3.34 -19.59 12.01
C LYS A 371 2.17 -19.03 12.82
N TYR A 372 0.97 -19.60 12.63
CA TYR A 372 -0.26 -19.28 13.35
C TYR A 372 -0.81 -20.51 14.06
#